data_1d0b791f0daa50c20f412e6cd8adc13f
#
_entry.id   1d0b791f0daa50c20f412e6cd8adc13f
#
_cell.length_a   1.000
_cell.length_b   1.000
_cell.length_c   1.000
_cell.angle_alpha   90.00
_cell.angle_beta   90.00
_cell.angle_gamma   90.00
#
_symmetry.space_group_name_H-M   'P 1'
#
loop_
_entity.id
_entity.type
_entity.pdbx_description
1 polymer ?
#
loop_
_entity_poly.entity_id
_entity_poly.type
_entity_poly.pdbx_seq_one_letter_code
_entity_poly.pdbx_strand_id
1 'polypeptide(L)'
;MESRSPRTVVLADLHLVRDGLGAVSGQVAALVRANPGARIIFAGDLFDLPASHPRLTGARAVREVLGVHVELCRALALHVDQGSELWLLGGNHDAEIGAGELRCGFLDALGPTPEGRTRVRTSPWFFRDGAVHFEHGHHYDPDNAPGHPLVLGRASLGVHFVEQFIAPTGAHHYLQTNDDTPLKLFVASFTRYGKRAPYVIYRYFHTAIGAMLKSGPLYRAGDEAILGRDRGAGFAEEIGIPAAMIDELYALGATPTLESFSRTFTRVYFDRVVASLTMLSGLGAAGLGARKPGAVIFGLGAAMMGASWANGHNRYGGTVPERLAESARAVAAATGAKLVVFGHTHREALTEGYANTGSFAFPGKAPGRPYLTIEGTAEEPRAERHYWA
;
A
#
# COMPACT_ATOMS: atom_id res chain seq x y z
N MET A 1 -20.42 -11.91 -32.82
CA MET A 1 -19.64 -12.78 -31.91
C MET A 1 -18.98 -11.87 -30.92
N GLU A 2 -19.49 -11.79 -29.70
CA GLU A 2 -18.82 -11.07 -28.60
C GLU A 2 -17.50 -11.79 -28.32
N SER A 3 -16.38 -11.04 -28.46
CA SER A 3 -15.07 -11.61 -28.14
C SER A 3 -15.02 -11.82 -26.63
N ARG A 4 -14.89 -13.07 -26.18
CA ARG A 4 -14.59 -13.35 -24.79
C ARG A 4 -13.29 -12.66 -24.40
N SER A 5 -13.31 -11.88 -23.34
CA SER A 5 -12.05 -11.37 -22.76
C SER A 5 -11.16 -12.55 -22.33
N PRO A 6 -9.84 -12.43 -22.45
CA PRO A 6 -8.95 -13.48 -21.95
C PRO A 6 -9.18 -13.65 -20.46
N ARG A 7 -9.12 -14.91 -19.98
CA ARG A 7 -9.10 -15.18 -18.55
C ARG A 7 -8.01 -14.34 -17.90
N THR A 8 -8.37 -13.60 -16.84
CA THR A 8 -7.44 -12.71 -16.14
C THR A 8 -7.19 -13.26 -14.73
N VAL A 9 -5.94 -13.39 -14.34
CA VAL A 9 -5.50 -13.76 -13.00
C VAL A 9 -4.94 -12.50 -12.33
N VAL A 10 -5.46 -12.16 -11.15
CA VAL A 10 -5.08 -10.95 -10.41
C VAL A 10 -4.47 -11.32 -9.07
N LEU A 11 -3.30 -10.77 -8.81
CA LEU A 11 -2.58 -10.86 -7.54
C LEU A 11 -2.19 -9.45 -7.09
N ALA A 12 -2.11 -9.22 -5.78
CA ALA A 12 -1.53 -8.01 -5.22
C ALA A 12 -0.72 -8.32 -3.96
N ASP A 13 0.00 -7.33 -3.48
CA ASP A 13 0.68 -7.35 -2.18
C ASP A 13 1.64 -8.54 -2.04
N LEU A 14 2.55 -8.69 -3.02
CA LEU A 14 3.60 -9.71 -3.00
C LEU A 14 4.80 -9.27 -2.17
N HIS A 15 5.05 -7.97 -2.08
CA HIS A 15 6.11 -7.34 -1.29
C HIS A 15 7.48 -8.01 -1.46
N LEU A 16 7.86 -8.31 -2.70
CA LEU A 16 9.13 -8.96 -2.99
C LEU A 16 10.30 -8.07 -2.56
N VAL A 17 11.23 -8.67 -1.82
CA VAL A 17 12.46 -8.05 -1.35
C VAL A 17 13.67 -8.89 -1.75
N ARG A 18 14.86 -8.30 -1.71
CA ARG A 18 16.11 -9.00 -2.03
C ARG A 18 16.38 -10.18 -1.08
N ASP A 19 16.09 -10.00 0.22
CA ASP A 19 16.47 -10.94 1.27
C ASP A 19 15.23 -11.63 1.88
N GLY A 20 14.51 -12.44 1.10
CA GLY A 20 13.36 -13.17 1.62
C GLY A 20 12.27 -13.46 0.59
N LEU A 21 11.18 -14.07 1.05
CA LEU A 21 9.99 -14.38 0.25
C LEU A 21 10.23 -15.29 -0.98
N GLY A 22 11.34 -16.06 -1.01
CA GLY A 22 11.62 -17.01 -2.10
C GLY A 22 10.52 -18.05 -2.29
N ALA A 23 9.87 -18.49 -1.20
CA ALA A 23 8.72 -19.38 -1.28
C ALA A 23 7.52 -18.70 -1.96
N VAL A 24 7.28 -17.40 -1.70
CA VAL A 24 6.22 -16.62 -2.35
C VAL A 24 6.45 -16.53 -3.85
N SER A 25 7.65 -16.12 -4.27
CA SER A 25 7.98 -15.99 -5.69
C SER A 25 7.93 -17.32 -6.43
N GLY A 26 8.33 -18.42 -5.78
CA GLY A 26 8.22 -19.79 -6.32
C GLY A 26 6.77 -20.20 -6.54
N GLN A 27 5.88 -19.88 -5.60
CA GLN A 27 4.45 -20.16 -5.73
C GLN A 27 3.79 -19.29 -6.81
N VAL A 28 4.16 -18.02 -6.93
CA VAL A 28 3.72 -17.18 -8.06
C VAL A 28 4.18 -17.74 -9.39
N ALA A 29 5.44 -18.18 -9.50
CA ALA A 29 5.95 -18.82 -10.69
C ALA A 29 5.16 -20.09 -11.07
N ALA A 30 4.79 -20.90 -10.08
CA ALA A 30 3.95 -22.08 -10.28
C ALA A 30 2.52 -21.72 -10.73
N LEU A 31 1.92 -20.69 -10.10
CA LEU A 31 0.60 -20.18 -10.48
C LEU A 31 0.59 -19.65 -11.93
N VAL A 32 1.61 -18.89 -12.33
CA VAL A 32 1.76 -18.39 -13.71
C VAL A 32 1.82 -19.55 -14.70
N ARG A 33 2.66 -20.60 -14.43
CA ARG A 33 2.75 -21.78 -15.27
C ARG A 33 1.43 -22.59 -15.36
N ALA A 34 0.63 -22.58 -14.28
CA ALA A 34 -0.67 -23.25 -14.23
C ALA A 34 -1.78 -22.52 -15.01
N ASN A 35 -1.53 -21.28 -15.45
CA ASN A 35 -2.50 -20.45 -16.16
C ASN A 35 -1.98 -19.98 -17.53
N PRO A 36 -1.64 -20.91 -18.44
CA PRO A 36 -1.15 -20.56 -19.78
C PRO A 36 -2.23 -19.79 -20.55
N GLY A 37 -1.84 -18.74 -21.28
CA GLY A 37 -2.74 -17.91 -22.07
C GLY A 37 -3.59 -16.91 -21.26
N ALA A 38 -3.56 -16.96 -19.94
CA ALA A 38 -4.24 -15.96 -19.11
C ALA A 38 -3.48 -14.63 -19.14
N ARG A 39 -4.20 -13.53 -18.99
CA ARG A 39 -3.61 -12.24 -18.61
C ARG A 39 -3.26 -12.28 -17.12
N ILE A 40 -2.04 -11.92 -16.76
CA ILE A 40 -1.63 -11.77 -15.35
C ILE A 40 -1.60 -10.29 -15.00
N ILE A 41 -2.24 -9.93 -13.88
CA ILE A 41 -2.22 -8.55 -13.35
C ILE A 41 -1.63 -8.59 -11.94
N PHE A 42 -0.51 -7.90 -11.73
CA PHE A 42 -0.05 -7.52 -10.41
C PHE A 42 -0.66 -6.17 -10.06
N ALA A 43 -1.65 -6.19 -9.19
CA ALA A 43 -2.44 -5.02 -8.83
C ALA A 43 -1.80 -4.20 -7.69
N GLY A 44 -0.52 -3.88 -7.84
CA GLY A 44 0.29 -3.08 -6.92
C GLY A 44 1.02 -3.89 -5.85
N ASP A 45 2.02 -3.24 -5.25
CA ASP A 45 2.90 -3.77 -4.22
C ASP A 45 3.52 -5.13 -4.60
N LEU A 46 3.96 -5.24 -5.87
CA LEU A 46 4.78 -6.36 -6.31
C LEU A 46 6.12 -6.36 -5.58
N PHE A 47 6.71 -5.19 -5.39
CA PHE A 47 7.97 -5.00 -4.68
C PHE A 47 7.75 -4.22 -3.38
N ASP A 48 8.56 -4.51 -2.35
CA ASP A 48 8.70 -3.68 -1.16
C ASP A 48 10.01 -2.86 -1.23
N LEU A 49 10.04 -1.87 -2.13
CA LEU A 49 11.24 -1.05 -2.34
C LEU A 49 11.61 -0.23 -1.09
N PRO A 50 10.63 0.34 -0.33
CA PRO A 50 10.92 1.03 0.92
C PRO A 50 11.52 0.14 2.01
N ALA A 51 11.26 -1.17 2.00
CA ALA A 51 11.81 -2.10 2.99
C ALA A 51 13.28 -2.48 2.73
N SER A 52 13.83 -2.11 1.59
CA SER A 52 15.25 -2.36 1.27
C SER A 52 16.17 -1.49 2.12
N HIS A 53 17.19 -2.10 2.77
CA HIS A 53 18.16 -1.36 3.56
C HIS A 53 19.58 -1.82 3.22
N PRO A 54 20.49 -0.95 2.72
CA PRO A 54 20.25 0.43 2.32
C PRO A 54 19.18 0.54 1.21
N ARG A 55 18.48 1.68 1.15
CA ARG A 55 17.42 1.88 0.15
C ARG A 55 17.99 1.79 -1.27
N LEU A 56 17.35 0.98 -2.07
CA LEU A 56 17.61 0.87 -3.49
C LEU A 56 16.49 1.62 -4.24
N THR A 57 16.82 2.24 -5.36
CA THR A 57 15.87 2.98 -6.19
C THR A 57 16.05 2.66 -7.67
N GLY A 58 15.02 2.95 -8.47
CA GLY A 58 15.04 2.84 -9.92
C GLY A 58 15.28 1.42 -10.42
N ALA A 59 15.75 1.30 -11.66
CA ALA A 59 16.00 0.04 -12.34
C ALA A 59 16.95 -0.91 -11.59
N ARG A 60 17.90 -0.36 -10.83
CA ARG A 60 18.83 -1.14 -10.01
C ARG A 60 18.09 -1.91 -8.91
N ALA A 61 17.16 -1.26 -8.21
CA ALA A 61 16.38 -1.89 -7.14
C ALA A 61 15.64 -3.12 -7.66
N VAL A 62 14.95 -2.97 -8.79
CA VAL A 62 14.20 -4.06 -9.42
C VAL A 62 15.12 -5.21 -9.85
N ARG A 63 16.26 -4.91 -10.49
CA ARG A 63 17.22 -5.95 -10.89
C ARG A 63 17.80 -6.71 -9.70
N GLU A 64 18.14 -6.02 -8.61
CA GLU A 64 18.68 -6.68 -7.41
C GLU A 64 17.62 -7.55 -6.71
N VAL A 65 16.36 -7.09 -6.63
CA VAL A 65 15.27 -7.90 -6.07
C VAL A 65 15.00 -9.11 -6.97
N LEU A 66 14.77 -8.91 -8.27
CA LEU A 66 14.44 -10.00 -9.19
C LEU A 66 15.60 -10.97 -9.38
N GLY A 67 16.86 -10.52 -9.23
CA GLY A 67 18.03 -11.35 -9.33
C GLY A 67 18.05 -12.56 -8.38
N VAL A 68 17.34 -12.49 -7.25
CA VAL A 68 17.18 -13.62 -6.33
C VAL A 68 15.90 -14.42 -6.58
N HIS A 69 14.96 -13.91 -7.39
CA HIS A 69 13.69 -14.56 -7.74
C HIS A 69 13.70 -15.16 -9.16
N VAL A 70 14.77 -15.87 -9.49
CA VAL A 70 15.06 -16.35 -10.88
C VAL A 70 13.92 -17.20 -11.46
N GLU A 71 13.30 -18.07 -10.67
CA GLU A 71 12.20 -18.93 -11.14
C GLU A 71 10.96 -18.12 -11.51
N LEU A 72 10.68 -17.04 -10.78
CA LEU A 72 9.62 -16.12 -11.14
C LEU A 72 9.93 -15.42 -12.46
N CYS A 73 11.14 -14.89 -12.61
CA CYS A 73 11.58 -14.24 -13.85
C CYS A 73 11.42 -15.16 -15.06
N ARG A 74 11.88 -16.42 -14.95
CA ARG A 74 11.74 -17.41 -16.02
C ARG A 74 10.28 -17.72 -16.37
N ALA A 75 9.43 -17.87 -15.35
CA ALA A 75 8.01 -18.14 -15.56
C ALA A 75 7.31 -16.98 -16.27
N LEU A 76 7.57 -15.75 -15.84
CA LEU A 76 6.99 -14.55 -16.45
C LEU A 76 7.51 -14.29 -17.86
N ALA A 77 8.82 -14.47 -18.11
CA ALA A 77 9.39 -14.36 -19.44
C ALA A 77 8.74 -15.35 -20.42
N LEU A 78 8.69 -16.64 -20.05
CA LEU A 78 8.06 -17.67 -20.86
C LEU A 78 6.58 -17.36 -21.12
N HIS A 79 5.87 -16.88 -20.13
CA HIS A 79 4.44 -16.53 -20.22
C HIS A 79 4.18 -15.45 -21.29
N VAL A 80 4.97 -14.37 -21.27
CA VAL A 80 4.82 -13.29 -22.26
C VAL A 80 5.36 -13.69 -23.64
N ASP A 81 6.40 -14.52 -23.71
CA ASP A 81 6.95 -15.05 -24.97
C ASP A 81 5.95 -15.99 -25.66
N GLN A 82 5.11 -16.69 -24.90
CA GLN A 82 4.02 -17.52 -25.42
C GLN A 82 2.78 -16.73 -25.85
N GLY A 83 2.81 -15.39 -25.77
CA GLY A 83 1.74 -14.53 -26.28
C GLY A 83 0.78 -13.98 -25.23
N SER A 84 0.98 -14.30 -23.95
CA SER A 84 0.13 -13.80 -22.85
C SER A 84 0.53 -12.39 -22.43
N GLU A 85 -0.40 -11.64 -21.84
CA GLU A 85 -0.17 -10.29 -21.34
C GLU A 85 0.20 -10.29 -19.85
N LEU A 86 1.08 -9.38 -19.48
CA LEU A 86 1.47 -9.09 -18.09
C LEU A 86 1.28 -7.61 -17.80
N TRP A 87 0.48 -7.31 -16.77
CA TRP A 87 0.26 -5.95 -16.28
C TRP A 87 0.84 -5.76 -14.90
N LEU A 88 1.53 -4.63 -14.69
CA LEU A 88 2.08 -4.18 -13.42
C LEU A 88 1.44 -2.84 -13.07
N LEU A 89 0.69 -2.78 -11.98
CA LEU A 89 0.11 -1.54 -11.48
C LEU A 89 0.95 -1.02 -10.31
N GLY A 90 1.10 0.29 -10.20
CA GLY A 90 1.79 0.90 -9.08
C GLY A 90 1.00 0.78 -7.79
N GLY A 91 1.65 0.33 -6.72
CA GLY A 91 1.18 0.39 -5.35
C GLY A 91 1.87 1.51 -4.56
N ASN A 92 1.65 1.58 -3.24
CA ASN A 92 2.35 2.56 -2.42
C ASN A 92 3.80 2.19 -2.11
N HIS A 93 4.16 0.91 -2.18
CA HIS A 93 5.53 0.42 -1.98
C HIS A 93 6.36 0.43 -3.26
N ASP A 94 5.73 0.45 -4.42
CA ASP A 94 6.37 0.41 -5.72
C ASP A 94 5.73 1.38 -6.75
N ALA A 95 5.27 2.53 -6.27
CA ALA A 95 4.66 3.58 -7.12
C ALA A 95 5.54 3.97 -8.33
N GLU A 96 6.86 3.76 -8.22
CA GLU A 96 7.84 3.98 -9.28
C GLU A 96 7.63 3.04 -10.51
N ILE A 97 6.78 2.02 -10.40
CA ILE A 97 6.53 1.05 -11.50
C ILE A 97 6.01 1.73 -12.77
N GLY A 98 5.28 2.84 -12.60
CA GLY A 98 4.87 3.68 -13.71
C GLY A 98 6.00 4.48 -14.36
N ALA A 99 7.17 4.58 -13.73
CA ALA A 99 8.33 5.25 -14.29
C ALA A 99 9.06 4.33 -15.29
N GLY A 100 9.44 4.87 -16.43
CA GLY A 100 10.07 4.10 -17.50
C GLY A 100 11.33 3.34 -17.07
N GLU A 101 12.09 3.88 -16.12
CA GLU A 101 13.29 3.22 -15.58
C GLU A 101 12.99 1.89 -14.87
N LEU A 102 11.93 1.81 -14.07
CA LEU A 102 11.56 0.57 -13.41
C LEU A 102 11.10 -0.48 -14.41
N ARG A 103 10.28 -0.08 -15.37
CA ARG A 103 9.86 -0.98 -16.45
C ARG A 103 11.08 -1.54 -17.20
N CYS A 104 12.06 -0.71 -17.54
CA CYS A 104 13.30 -1.19 -18.16
C CYS A 104 14.03 -2.19 -17.27
N GLY A 105 14.22 -1.86 -15.98
CA GLY A 105 14.86 -2.78 -15.02
C GLY A 105 14.13 -4.12 -14.87
N PHE A 106 12.81 -4.10 -14.89
CA PHE A 106 11.96 -5.29 -14.84
C PHE A 106 12.15 -6.15 -16.11
N LEU A 107 12.05 -5.55 -17.29
CA LEU A 107 12.25 -6.22 -18.56
C LEU A 107 13.66 -6.80 -18.72
N ASP A 108 14.67 -6.08 -18.24
CA ASP A 108 16.06 -6.56 -18.27
C ASP A 108 16.27 -7.75 -17.34
N ALA A 109 15.64 -7.75 -16.17
CA ALA A 109 15.71 -8.85 -15.22
C ALA A 109 14.95 -10.10 -15.71
N LEU A 110 13.81 -9.92 -16.38
CA LEU A 110 13.05 -11.03 -16.97
C LEU A 110 13.76 -11.62 -18.19
N GLY A 111 14.31 -10.79 -19.07
CA GLY A 111 14.97 -11.18 -20.30
C GLY A 111 14.04 -11.81 -21.37
N PRO A 112 12.80 -11.33 -21.59
CA PRO A 112 11.91 -11.89 -22.60
C PRO A 112 12.36 -11.49 -24.00
N THR A 113 11.82 -12.18 -25.01
CA THR A 113 12.02 -11.84 -26.43
C THR A 113 11.55 -10.42 -26.76
N PRO A 114 11.98 -9.81 -27.88
CA PRO A 114 11.46 -8.51 -28.30
C PRO A 114 9.93 -8.46 -28.36
N GLU A 115 9.29 -9.50 -28.87
CA GLU A 115 7.85 -9.64 -28.95
C GLU A 115 7.22 -9.78 -27.55
N GLY A 116 7.83 -10.57 -26.65
CA GLY A 116 7.41 -10.71 -25.24
C GLY A 116 7.47 -9.38 -24.49
N ARG A 117 8.50 -8.55 -24.76
CA ARG A 117 8.63 -7.21 -24.14
C ARG A 117 7.42 -6.30 -24.43
N THR A 118 6.81 -6.43 -25.60
CA THR A 118 5.63 -5.61 -25.97
C THR A 118 4.37 -6.00 -25.21
N ARG A 119 4.34 -7.19 -24.61
CA ARG A 119 3.21 -7.71 -23.83
C ARG A 119 3.30 -7.41 -22.35
N VAL A 120 4.43 -6.86 -21.90
CA VAL A 120 4.57 -6.35 -20.54
C VAL A 120 4.13 -4.89 -20.50
N ARG A 121 3.08 -4.62 -19.77
CA ARG A 121 2.47 -3.30 -19.61
C ARG A 121 2.63 -2.82 -18.18
N THR A 122 2.77 -1.52 -18.00
CA THR A 122 2.82 -0.88 -16.68
C THR A 122 1.82 0.26 -16.63
N SER A 123 1.24 0.49 -15.46
CA SER A 123 0.46 1.71 -15.20
C SER A 123 0.83 2.25 -13.82
N PRO A 124 1.05 3.55 -13.69
CA PRO A 124 1.33 4.19 -12.41
C PRO A 124 0.11 4.23 -11.48
N TRP A 125 -1.08 4.04 -12.00
CA TRP A 125 -2.31 4.19 -11.26
C TRP A 125 -3.25 3.01 -11.47
N PHE A 126 -4.00 2.96 -12.55
CA PHE A 126 -5.01 1.93 -12.80
C PHE A 126 -4.96 1.40 -14.24
N PHE A 127 -5.64 0.28 -14.44
CA PHE A 127 -5.89 -0.31 -15.74
C PHE A 127 -7.39 -0.63 -15.87
N ARG A 128 -7.94 -0.50 -17.06
CA ARG A 128 -9.32 -0.86 -17.35
C ARG A 128 -9.39 -1.86 -18.51
N ASP A 129 -10.27 -2.85 -18.35
CA ASP A 129 -10.63 -3.78 -19.43
C ASP A 129 -12.15 -3.91 -19.50
N GLY A 130 -12.78 -3.29 -20.49
CA GLY A 130 -14.22 -3.20 -20.56
C GLY A 130 -14.83 -2.60 -19.31
N ALA A 131 -15.73 -3.35 -18.66
CA ALA A 131 -16.41 -2.95 -17.44
C ALA A 131 -15.65 -3.30 -16.14
N VAL A 132 -14.35 -3.67 -16.22
CA VAL A 132 -13.52 -3.94 -15.05
C VAL A 132 -12.50 -2.82 -14.84
N HIS A 133 -12.41 -2.32 -13.61
CA HIS A 133 -11.39 -1.37 -13.18
C HIS A 133 -10.45 -2.04 -12.19
N PHE A 134 -9.15 -2.01 -12.46
CA PHE A 134 -8.08 -2.58 -11.62
C PHE A 134 -7.22 -1.45 -11.09
N GLU A 135 -7.03 -1.41 -9.79
CA GLU A 135 -6.20 -0.41 -9.11
C GLU A 135 -5.65 -1.03 -7.81
N HIS A 136 -4.52 -0.52 -7.30
CA HIS A 136 -4.05 -0.99 -6.00
C HIS A 136 -4.97 -0.56 -4.85
N GLY A 137 -5.50 0.66 -4.89
CA GLY A 137 -6.45 1.17 -3.91
C GLY A 137 -5.83 2.04 -2.80
N HIS A 138 -4.51 2.17 -2.72
CA HIS A 138 -3.82 3.00 -1.72
C HIS A 138 -4.18 4.50 -1.80
N HIS A 139 -4.64 4.96 -2.95
CA HIS A 139 -5.11 6.32 -3.18
C HIS A 139 -6.29 6.70 -2.25
N TYR A 140 -7.08 5.73 -1.82
CA TYR A 140 -8.24 5.93 -0.93
C TYR A 140 -7.92 5.76 0.57
N ASP A 141 -6.66 5.45 0.90
CA ASP A 141 -6.18 5.35 2.28
C ASP A 141 -5.35 6.60 2.65
N PRO A 142 -5.79 7.45 3.59
CA PRO A 142 -5.08 8.68 3.94
C PRO A 142 -3.64 8.48 4.37
N ASP A 143 -3.30 7.32 4.95
CA ASP A 143 -1.93 7.05 5.40
C ASP A 143 -1.02 6.64 4.24
N ASN A 144 -1.60 6.21 3.13
CA ASN A 144 -0.87 5.72 1.96
C ASN A 144 -1.15 6.51 0.67
N ALA A 145 -2.15 7.41 0.69
CA ALA A 145 -2.46 8.24 -0.46
C ALA A 145 -1.25 9.11 -0.88
N PRO A 146 -0.90 9.12 -2.18
CA PRO A 146 0.08 10.05 -2.74
C PRO A 146 -0.50 11.46 -2.89
N GLY A 147 0.33 12.45 -3.10
CA GLY A 147 -0.14 13.78 -3.50
C GLY A 147 -0.86 13.77 -4.85
N HIS A 148 -0.38 12.96 -5.79
CA HIS A 148 -1.08 12.62 -7.05
C HIS A 148 -0.59 11.27 -7.58
N PRO A 149 -1.47 10.33 -8.00
CA PRO A 149 -1.06 8.99 -8.45
C PRO A 149 -0.13 8.96 -9.66
N LEU A 150 -0.21 9.96 -10.54
CA LEU A 150 0.64 10.06 -11.74
C LEU A 150 2.00 10.73 -11.47
N VAL A 151 2.28 11.10 -10.24
CA VAL A 151 3.52 11.80 -9.87
C VAL A 151 4.25 11.02 -8.79
N LEU A 152 5.51 10.70 -9.05
CA LEU A 152 6.40 10.19 -8.01
C LEU A 152 6.72 11.34 -7.04
N GLY A 153 5.94 11.40 -6.00
CA GLY A 153 5.99 12.45 -5.01
C GLY A 153 6.71 12.05 -3.74
N ARG A 154 6.35 12.72 -2.67
CA ARG A 154 6.87 12.44 -1.33
C ARG A 154 6.28 11.15 -0.78
N ALA A 155 7.08 10.46 0.03
CA ALA A 155 6.61 9.26 0.73
C ALA A 155 5.38 9.57 1.59
N SER A 156 4.35 8.74 1.48
CA SER A 156 3.19 8.75 2.38
C SER A 156 3.60 8.43 3.81
N LEU A 157 2.69 8.59 4.77
CA LEU A 157 2.97 8.22 6.17
C LEU A 157 3.34 6.73 6.29
N GLY A 158 2.61 5.84 5.61
CA GLY A 158 2.88 4.41 5.61
C GLY A 158 4.27 4.08 5.08
N VAL A 159 4.60 4.58 3.89
CA VAL A 159 5.93 4.40 3.27
C VAL A 159 7.04 4.97 4.16
N HIS A 160 6.83 6.16 4.76
CA HIS A 160 7.79 6.75 5.70
C HIS A 160 8.06 5.84 6.91
N PHE A 161 7.02 5.19 7.46
CA PHE A 161 7.19 4.23 8.55
C PHE A 161 7.89 2.95 8.09
N VAL A 162 7.62 2.45 6.89
CA VAL A 162 8.35 1.30 6.35
C VAL A 162 9.84 1.62 6.23
N GLU A 163 10.20 2.74 5.64
CA GLU A 163 11.61 3.15 5.43
C GLU A 163 12.35 3.42 6.74
N GLN A 164 11.72 4.17 7.64
CA GLN A 164 12.41 4.72 8.80
C GLN A 164 12.29 3.88 10.07
N PHE A 165 11.28 2.99 10.13
CA PHE A 165 11.02 2.17 11.30
C PHE A 165 11.08 0.67 10.98
N ILE A 166 10.28 0.18 10.04
CA ILE A 166 10.12 -1.26 9.80
C ILE A 166 11.40 -1.86 9.22
N ALA A 167 11.92 -1.29 8.14
CA ALA A 167 13.13 -1.79 7.49
C ALA A 167 14.36 -1.81 8.43
N PRO A 168 14.70 -0.72 9.15
CA PRO A 168 15.87 -0.73 10.03
C PRO A 168 15.73 -1.62 11.27
N THR A 169 14.50 -1.89 11.71
CA THR A 169 14.26 -2.69 12.94
C THR A 169 13.95 -4.14 12.66
N GLY A 170 13.59 -4.48 11.42
CA GLY A 170 13.07 -5.80 11.05
C GLY A 170 11.67 -6.05 11.60
N ALA A 171 10.92 -4.99 11.89
CA ALA A 171 9.61 -5.06 12.54
C ALA A 171 8.48 -5.35 11.52
N HIS A 172 8.71 -6.22 10.54
CA HIS A 172 7.77 -6.52 9.45
C HIS A 172 6.40 -7.03 9.92
N HIS A 173 6.30 -7.60 11.14
CA HIS A 173 5.00 -8.00 11.68
C HIS A 173 4.04 -6.82 11.89
N TYR A 174 4.53 -5.60 11.99
CA TYR A 174 3.67 -4.40 12.06
C TYR A 174 2.91 -4.14 10.75
N LEU A 175 3.39 -4.65 9.61
CA LEU A 175 2.66 -4.62 8.35
C LEU A 175 1.41 -5.51 8.37
N GLN A 176 1.39 -6.50 9.27
CA GLN A 176 0.31 -7.49 9.37
C GLN A 176 -0.72 -7.17 10.46
N THR A 177 -0.38 -6.30 11.42
CA THR A 177 -1.19 -6.06 12.61
C THR A 177 -1.70 -4.62 12.67
N ASN A 178 -2.61 -4.28 11.76
CA ASN A 178 -3.29 -2.97 11.80
C ASN A 178 -4.20 -2.77 13.01
N ASP A 179 -4.35 -3.79 13.87
CA ASP A 179 -5.32 -3.80 14.97
C ASP A 179 -4.70 -3.56 16.36
N ASP A 180 -3.38 -3.40 16.47
CA ASP A 180 -2.74 -3.24 17.78
C ASP A 180 -2.58 -1.78 18.20
N THR A 181 -2.94 -1.50 19.45
CA THR A 181 -2.73 -0.16 20.03
C THR A 181 -1.26 0.09 20.36
N PRO A 182 -0.75 1.34 20.34
CA PRO A 182 0.63 1.63 20.66
C PRO A 182 1.09 1.11 22.03
N LEU A 183 0.20 1.08 23.03
CA LEU A 183 0.54 0.50 24.33
C LEU A 183 0.78 -1.00 24.25
N LYS A 184 -0.06 -1.75 23.52
CA LYS A 184 0.17 -3.18 23.27
C LYS A 184 1.48 -3.39 22.52
N LEU A 185 1.75 -2.58 21.50
CA LEU A 185 3.00 -2.65 20.74
C LEU A 185 4.22 -2.33 21.61
N PHE A 186 4.11 -1.33 22.50
CA PHE A 186 5.16 -0.98 23.45
C PHE A 186 5.48 -2.16 24.39
N VAL A 187 4.46 -2.74 25.02
CA VAL A 187 4.63 -3.90 25.91
C VAL A 187 5.15 -5.12 25.13
N ALA A 188 4.57 -5.41 23.96
CA ALA A 188 4.99 -6.51 23.10
C ALA A 188 6.43 -6.33 22.58
N SER A 189 6.94 -5.11 22.48
CA SER A 189 8.32 -4.87 22.07
C SER A 189 9.33 -5.54 22.99
N PHE A 190 9.10 -5.52 24.31
CA PHE A 190 10.02 -6.16 25.26
C PHE A 190 9.99 -7.68 25.15
N THR A 191 8.82 -8.29 24.98
CA THR A 191 8.70 -9.73 24.82
C THR A 191 9.23 -10.22 23.47
N ARG A 192 9.04 -9.45 22.41
CA ARG A 192 9.38 -9.82 21.03
C ARG A 192 10.83 -9.50 20.66
N TYR A 193 11.35 -8.34 21.09
CA TYR A 193 12.69 -7.86 20.72
C TYR A 193 13.72 -8.00 21.85
N GLY A 194 13.31 -8.35 23.07
CA GLY A 194 14.21 -8.52 24.21
C GLY A 194 15.14 -7.31 24.37
N LYS A 195 16.46 -7.56 24.34
CA LYS A 195 17.48 -6.51 24.50
C LYS A 195 17.44 -5.42 23.39
N ARG A 196 16.83 -5.69 22.25
CA ARG A 196 16.66 -4.71 21.13
C ARG A 196 15.44 -3.82 21.32
N ALA A 197 14.54 -4.08 22.28
CA ALA A 197 13.34 -3.29 22.50
C ALA A 197 13.59 -1.77 22.65
N PRO A 198 14.59 -1.29 23.43
CA PRO A 198 14.87 0.14 23.52
C PRO A 198 15.21 0.77 22.16
N TYR A 199 15.95 0.06 21.30
CA TYR A 199 16.26 0.54 19.96
C TYR A 199 15.00 0.63 19.09
N VAL A 200 14.13 -0.39 19.12
CA VAL A 200 12.86 -0.41 18.36
C VAL A 200 11.95 0.73 18.80
N ILE A 201 11.82 0.95 20.12
CA ILE A 201 11.04 2.05 20.69
C ILE A 201 11.62 3.41 20.27
N TYR A 202 12.92 3.59 20.38
CA TYR A 202 13.60 4.80 19.91
C TYR A 202 13.32 5.06 18.43
N ARG A 203 13.44 4.05 17.59
CA ARG A 203 13.17 4.17 16.14
C ARG A 203 11.73 4.57 15.86
N TYR A 204 10.77 4.04 16.61
CA TYR A 204 9.38 4.44 16.48
C TYR A 204 9.20 5.95 16.75
N PHE A 205 9.70 6.44 17.88
CA PHE A 205 9.59 7.86 18.23
C PHE A 205 10.34 8.76 17.26
N HIS A 206 11.53 8.35 16.84
CA HIS A 206 12.31 9.07 15.83
C HIS A 206 11.52 9.22 14.52
N THR A 207 10.93 8.11 14.05
CA THR A 207 10.11 8.10 12.83
C THR A 207 8.85 8.95 12.96
N ALA A 208 8.15 8.84 14.08
CA ALA A 208 6.94 9.62 14.35
C ALA A 208 7.23 11.13 14.42
N ILE A 209 8.30 11.54 15.10
CA ILE A 209 8.76 12.92 15.13
C ILE A 209 9.14 13.39 13.71
N GLY A 210 9.87 12.58 12.97
CA GLY A 210 10.24 12.88 11.58
C GLY A 210 9.02 13.08 10.68
N ALA A 211 7.97 12.26 10.84
CA ALA A 211 6.70 12.41 10.12
C ALA A 211 6.01 13.74 10.49
N MET A 212 5.93 14.07 11.78
CA MET A 212 5.33 15.33 12.24
C MET A 212 6.08 16.56 11.71
N LEU A 213 7.41 16.53 11.72
CA LEU A 213 8.23 17.64 11.20
C LEU A 213 8.08 17.83 9.70
N LYS A 214 7.75 16.77 8.95
CA LYS A 214 7.51 16.82 7.50
C LYS A 214 6.05 17.11 7.14
N SER A 215 5.14 17.15 8.10
CA SER A 215 3.71 17.31 7.87
C SER A 215 3.27 18.77 7.74
N GLY A 216 2.02 18.98 7.36
CA GLY A 216 1.40 20.29 7.21
C GLY A 216 1.99 21.08 6.03
N PRO A 217 2.33 22.38 6.19
CA PRO A 217 2.80 23.24 5.09
C PRO A 217 4.04 22.70 4.35
N LEU A 218 4.88 21.90 5.03
CA LEU A 218 6.09 21.32 4.43
C LEU A 218 5.77 20.10 3.54
N TYR A 219 4.64 19.47 3.78
CA TYR A 219 4.17 18.33 2.96
C TYR A 219 3.31 18.76 1.78
N ARG A 220 2.70 19.94 1.87
CA ARG A 220 1.78 20.41 0.82
C ARG A 220 2.40 20.26 -0.55
N ALA A 221 1.92 19.24 -1.23
CA ALA A 221 2.29 18.85 -2.57
C ALA A 221 1.56 19.69 -3.63
N GLY A 222 1.46 21.01 -3.45
CA GLY A 222 0.85 21.87 -4.44
C GLY A 222 1.43 21.63 -5.84
N ASP A 223 2.73 21.42 -5.89
CA ASP A 223 3.44 21.11 -7.13
C ASP A 223 3.06 19.72 -7.66
N GLU A 224 2.87 18.72 -6.82
CA GLU A 224 2.48 17.34 -7.23
C GLU A 224 1.09 17.33 -7.83
N ALA A 225 0.14 18.03 -7.23
CA ALA A 225 -1.23 18.14 -7.76
C ALA A 225 -1.29 18.89 -9.09
N ILE A 226 -0.44 19.90 -9.29
CA ILE A 226 -0.34 20.64 -10.57
C ILE A 226 0.28 19.74 -11.63
N LEU A 227 1.45 19.16 -11.35
CA LEU A 227 2.13 18.25 -12.27
C LEU A 227 1.29 17.02 -12.61
N GLY A 228 0.51 16.52 -11.66
CA GLY A 228 -0.38 15.39 -11.87
C GLY A 228 -1.52 15.72 -12.82
N ARG A 229 -2.12 16.90 -12.70
CA ARG A 229 -3.15 17.37 -13.65
C ARG A 229 -2.58 17.56 -15.06
N ASP A 230 -1.37 18.13 -15.17
CA ASP A 230 -0.71 18.28 -16.46
C ASP A 230 -0.44 16.92 -17.13
N ARG A 231 -0.13 15.87 -16.34
CA ARG A 231 0.05 14.49 -16.84
C ARG A 231 -1.27 13.77 -17.10
N GLY A 232 -2.34 14.18 -16.44
CA GLY A 232 -3.66 13.54 -16.51
C GLY A 232 -4.21 13.45 -17.93
N ALA A 233 -4.09 14.49 -18.71
CA ALA A 233 -4.55 14.50 -20.10
C ALA A 233 -3.79 13.50 -20.97
N GLY A 234 -2.46 13.44 -20.86
CA GLY A 234 -1.64 12.49 -21.61
C GLY A 234 -1.90 11.04 -21.17
N PHE A 235 -2.08 10.80 -19.87
CA PHE A 235 -2.45 9.48 -19.36
C PHE A 235 -3.84 9.06 -19.84
N ALA A 236 -4.81 9.96 -19.85
CA ALA A 236 -6.16 9.69 -20.37
C ALA A 236 -6.13 9.29 -21.86
N GLU A 237 -5.32 10.01 -22.68
CA GLU A 237 -5.11 9.68 -24.09
C GLU A 237 -4.46 8.30 -24.26
N GLU A 238 -3.42 8.00 -23.48
CA GLU A 238 -2.71 6.71 -23.52
C GLU A 238 -3.64 5.52 -23.26
N ILE A 239 -4.55 5.65 -22.29
CA ILE A 239 -5.47 4.56 -21.90
C ILE A 239 -6.85 4.66 -22.57
N GLY A 240 -7.08 5.67 -23.42
CA GLY A 240 -8.28 5.81 -24.23
C GLY A 240 -9.55 6.19 -23.47
N ILE A 241 -9.46 7.06 -22.45
CA ILE A 241 -10.60 7.53 -21.65
C ILE A 241 -10.69 9.06 -21.66
N PRO A 242 -11.86 9.66 -21.32
CA PRO A 242 -11.99 11.10 -21.17
C PRO A 242 -11.09 11.67 -20.06
N ALA A 243 -10.41 12.79 -20.30
CA ALA A 243 -9.58 13.45 -19.28
C ALA A 243 -10.38 13.83 -18.02
N ALA A 244 -11.65 14.21 -18.16
CA ALA A 244 -12.53 14.51 -17.05
C ALA A 244 -12.68 13.32 -16.06
N MET A 245 -12.61 12.08 -16.54
CA MET A 245 -12.65 10.90 -15.69
C MET A 245 -11.41 10.79 -14.79
N ILE A 246 -10.24 11.25 -15.27
CA ILE A 246 -9.02 11.31 -14.45
C ILE A 246 -9.21 12.27 -13.28
N ASP A 247 -9.77 13.45 -13.54
CA ASP A 247 -10.05 14.47 -12.51
C ASP A 247 -11.10 13.96 -11.49
N GLU A 248 -12.14 13.27 -11.95
CA GLU A 248 -13.13 12.64 -11.07
C GLU A 248 -12.50 11.57 -10.18
N LEU A 249 -11.72 10.66 -10.75
CA LEU A 249 -11.04 9.61 -9.99
C LEU A 249 -10.04 10.19 -9.00
N TYR A 250 -9.30 11.22 -9.38
CA TYR A 250 -8.39 11.92 -8.47
C TYR A 250 -9.14 12.55 -7.29
N ALA A 251 -10.28 13.18 -7.56
CA ALA A 251 -11.12 13.81 -6.53
C ALA A 251 -11.71 12.83 -5.51
N LEU A 252 -11.86 11.55 -5.87
CA LEU A 252 -12.29 10.49 -4.94
C LEU A 252 -11.20 10.08 -3.94
N GLY A 253 -9.95 10.46 -4.21
CA GLY A 253 -8.81 10.11 -3.38
C GLY A 253 -8.89 10.67 -1.96
N ALA A 254 -8.26 9.95 -1.03
CA ALA A 254 -8.14 10.43 0.33
C ALA A 254 -7.11 11.54 0.45
N THR A 255 -7.40 12.55 1.26
CA THR A 255 -6.39 13.56 1.59
C THR A 255 -5.28 12.93 2.43
N PRO A 256 -4.01 12.99 2.00
CA PRO A 256 -2.89 12.40 2.73
C PRO A 256 -2.82 12.86 4.20
N THR A 257 -2.57 11.94 5.13
CA THR A 257 -2.45 12.26 6.57
C THR A 257 -1.37 13.31 6.81
N LEU A 258 -0.26 13.26 6.07
CA LEU A 258 0.87 14.18 6.22
C LEU A 258 0.56 15.62 5.77
N GLU A 259 -0.53 15.88 5.05
CA GLU A 259 -0.94 17.25 4.72
C GLU A 259 -1.39 18.07 5.95
N SER A 260 -1.68 17.41 7.07
CA SER A 260 -2.09 18.07 8.29
C SER A 260 -1.24 17.65 9.47
N PHE A 261 -0.56 18.62 10.12
CA PHE A 261 0.17 18.36 11.35
C PHE A 261 -0.74 17.77 12.43
N SER A 262 -1.93 18.31 12.62
CA SER A 262 -2.87 17.82 13.64
C SER A 262 -3.31 16.38 13.37
N ARG A 263 -3.62 16.02 12.10
CA ARG A 263 -3.93 14.65 11.71
C ARG A 263 -2.73 13.72 11.96
N THR A 264 -1.53 14.12 11.55
CA THR A 264 -0.31 13.33 11.75
C THR A 264 -0.03 13.12 13.23
N PHE A 265 -0.09 14.20 14.04
CA PHE A 265 0.12 14.19 15.49
C PHE A 265 -0.81 13.21 16.21
N THR A 266 -2.09 13.23 15.85
CA THR A 266 -3.06 12.29 16.42
C THR A 266 -2.90 10.89 15.85
N ARG A 267 -2.56 10.74 14.57
CA ARG A 267 -2.39 9.46 13.91
C ARG A 267 -1.24 8.66 14.50
N VAL A 268 -0.10 9.31 14.78
CA VAL A 268 1.06 8.68 15.44
C VAL A 268 0.96 8.64 16.96
N TYR A 269 -0.24 8.91 17.54
CA TYR A 269 -0.52 8.86 18.98
C TYR A 269 0.33 9.80 19.86
N PHE A 270 0.89 10.85 19.30
CA PHE A 270 1.66 11.81 20.08
C PHE A 270 0.82 12.64 21.05
N ASP A 271 -0.46 12.81 20.79
CA ASP A 271 -1.44 13.36 21.73
C ASP A 271 -1.48 12.55 23.05
N ARG A 272 -1.38 11.23 22.99
CA ARG A 272 -1.29 10.36 24.18
C ARG A 272 0.07 10.43 24.87
N VAL A 273 1.13 10.58 24.09
CA VAL A 273 2.48 10.80 24.64
C VAL A 273 2.49 12.10 25.46
N VAL A 274 2.00 13.19 24.89
CA VAL A 274 1.91 14.49 25.60
C VAL A 274 1.01 14.38 26.82
N ALA A 275 -0.17 13.77 26.73
CA ALA A 275 -1.07 13.55 27.85
C ALA A 275 -0.39 12.75 28.98
N SER A 276 0.32 11.67 28.64
CA SER A 276 1.06 10.84 29.61
C SER A 276 2.18 11.61 30.29
N LEU A 277 2.98 12.37 29.53
CA LEU A 277 4.04 13.22 30.10
C LEU A 277 3.47 14.31 31.02
N THR A 278 2.33 14.90 30.66
CA THR A 278 1.63 15.87 31.49
C THR A 278 1.19 15.23 32.81
N MET A 279 0.59 14.04 32.77
CA MET A 279 0.21 13.30 33.98
C MET A 279 1.43 12.97 34.85
N LEU A 280 2.51 12.48 34.28
CA LEU A 280 3.75 12.15 35.00
C LEU A 280 4.38 13.42 35.62
N SER A 281 4.37 14.53 34.90
CA SER A 281 4.85 15.83 35.43
C SER A 281 4.01 16.30 36.63
N GLY A 282 2.68 16.11 36.58
CA GLY A 282 1.78 16.39 37.69
C GLY A 282 2.08 15.54 38.92
N LEU A 283 2.32 14.21 38.72
CA LEU A 283 2.72 13.30 39.81
C LEU A 283 4.08 13.71 40.40
N GLY A 284 5.06 14.04 39.55
CA GLY A 284 6.37 14.52 39.99
C GLY A 284 6.29 15.80 40.84
N ALA A 285 5.52 16.80 40.38
CA ALA A 285 5.30 18.04 41.12
C ALA A 285 4.63 17.78 42.49
N ALA A 286 3.64 16.91 42.56
CA ALA A 286 2.99 16.51 43.80
C ALA A 286 3.96 15.82 44.77
N GLY A 287 4.81 14.93 44.25
CA GLY A 287 5.87 14.21 45.00
C GLY A 287 6.92 15.17 45.57
N LEU A 288 7.22 16.26 44.85
CA LEU A 288 8.12 17.33 45.33
C LEU A 288 7.46 18.35 46.27
N GLY A 289 6.24 18.08 46.75
CA GLY A 289 5.51 18.90 47.68
C GLY A 289 4.52 19.92 47.08
N ALA A 290 4.54 20.14 45.77
CA ALA A 290 3.60 21.03 45.07
C ALA A 290 2.26 20.31 44.77
N ARG A 291 1.57 19.83 45.84
CA ARG A 291 0.39 18.95 45.73
C ARG A 291 -0.75 19.56 44.90
N LYS A 292 -1.14 20.84 45.17
CA LYS A 292 -2.23 21.47 44.42
C LYS A 292 -1.90 21.70 42.94
N PRO A 293 -0.78 22.33 42.57
CA PRO A 293 -0.37 22.44 41.16
C PRO A 293 -0.21 21.06 40.50
N GLY A 294 0.38 20.07 41.19
CA GLY A 294 0.54 18.73 40.71
C GLY A 294 -0.78 18.04 40.35
N ALA A 295 -1.79 18.22 41.24
CA ALA A 295 -3.14 17.66 40.96
C ALA A 295 -3.81 18.34 39.76
N VAL A 296 -3.64 19.64 39.56
CA VAL A 296 -4.17 20.37 38.40
C VAL A 296 -3.50 19.86 37.09
N ILE A 297 -2.16 19.75 37.09
CA ILE A 297 -1.40 19.27 35.92
C ILE A 297 -1.79 17.83 35.61
N PHE A 298 -1.91 16.97 36.62
CA PHE A 298 -2.35 15.58 36.42
C PHE A 298 -3.78 15.53 35.85
N GLY A 299 -4.70 16.31 36.39
CA GLY A 299 -6.08 16.40 35.89
C GLY A 299 -6.17 16.84 34.43
N LEU A 300 -5.34 17.83 34.05
CA LEU A 300 -5.22 18.27 32.65
C LEU A 300 -4.76 17.12 31.74
N GLY A 301 -3.70 16.42 32.12
CA GLY A 301 -3.20 15.27 31.35
C GLY A 301 -4.24 14.15 31.24
N ALA A 302 -4.98 13.88 32.32
CA ALA A 302 -6.07 12.90 32.32
C ALA A 302 -7.23 13.33 31.40
N ALA A 303 -7.60 14.62 31.40
CA ALA A 303 -8.61 15.16 30.49
C ALA A 303 -8.16 15.05 29.00
N MET A 304 -6.90 15.40 28.72
CA MET A 304 -6.31 15.22 27.39
C MET A 304 -6.33 13.73 26.95
N MET A 305 -5.99 12.81 27.82
CA MET A 305 -6.05 11.38 27.57
C MET A 305 -7.48 10.92 27.29
N GLY A 306 -8.45 11.37 28.10
CA GLY A 306 -9.87 11.08 27.88
C GLY A 306 -10.38 11.61 26.53
N ALA A 307 -10.04 12.84 26.17
CA ALA A 307 -10.36 13.41 24.85
C ALA A 307 -9.73 12.61 23.70
N SER A 308 -8.47 12.21 23.86
CA SER A 308 -7.79 11.35 22.88
C SER A 308 -8.48 10.00 22.70
N TRP A 309 -8.96 9.38 23.78
CA TRP A 309 -9.71 8.13 23.74
C TRP A 309 -11.06 8.29 23.06
N ALA A 310 -11.78 9.37 23.35
CA ALA A 310 -13.06 9.69 22.75
C ALA A 310 -12.95 9.90 21.23
N ASN A 311 -11.82 10.46 20.76
CA ASN A 311 -11.51 10.66 19.36
C ASN A 311 -10.99 9.40 18.62
N GLY A 312 -10.99 8.25 19.27
CA GLY A 312 -10.60 6.96 18.68
C GLY A 312 -9.55 6.21 19.47
N HIS A 313 -9.90 5.01 19.94
CA HIS A 313 -8.99 4.15 20.71
C HIS A 313 -8.02 3.41 19.82
N ASN A 314 -8.50 2.83 18.73
CA ASN A 314 -7.69 2.11 17.74
C ASN A 314 -7.72 2.86 16.41
N ARG A 315 -6.76 3.76 16.19
CA ARG A 315 -6.73 4.62 15.01
C ARG A 315 -6.15 3.92 13.77
N TYR A 316 -5.51 2.78 13.95
CA TYR A 316 -4.99 1.95 12.85
C TYR A 316 -5.95 0.84 12.45
N GLY A 317 -6.89 0.47 13.33
CA GLY A 317 -7.79 -0.66 13.11
C GLY A 317 -9.01 -0.34 12.26
N GLY A 318 -9.33 -1.26 11.37
CA GLY A 318 -10.67 -1.59 10.94
C GLY A 318 -11.34 -0.73 9.87
N THR A 319 -10.98 0.55 9.68
CA THR A 319 -11.75 1.45 8.80
C THR A 319 -11.27 1.50 7.33
N VAL A 320 -10.07 1.05 7.04
CA VAL A 320 -9.52 1.12 5.67
C VAL A 320 -10.25 0.17 4.72
N PRO A 321 -10.55 -1.10 5.08
CA PRO A 321 -11.30 -2.00 4.21
C PRO A 321 -12.70 -1.50 3.87
N GLU A 322 -13.43 -0.95 4.85
CA GLU A 322 -14.77 -0.38 4.62
C GLU A 322 -14.67 0.85 3.71
N ARG A 323 -13.70 1.71 3.93
CA ARG A 323 -13.45 2.88 3.07
C ARG A 323 -13.12 2.47 1.64
N LEU A 324 -12.27 1.46 1.44
CA LEU A 324 -11.99 0.96 0.10
C LEU A 324 -13.25 0.40 -0.59
N ALA A 325 -14.08 -0.32 0.13
CA ALA A 325 -15.35 -0.81 -0.41
C ALA A 325 -16.31 0.33 -0.79
N GLU A 326 -16.33 1.43 -0.03
CA GLU A 326 -17.07 2.65 -0.36
C GLU A 326 -16.49 3.36 -1.58
N SER A 327 -15.17 3.51 -1.62
CA SER A 327 -14.46 4.12 -2.74
C SER A 327 -14.62 3.32 -4.02
N ALA A 328 -14.65 1.99 -3.95
CA ALA A 328 -14.92 1.13 -5.10
C ALA A 328 -16.28 1.43 -5.74
N ARG A 329 -17.33 1.68 -4.91
CA ARG A 329 -18.65 2.09 -5.42
C ARG A 329 -18.62 3.45 -6.11
N ALA A 330 -17.86 4.40 -5.54
CA ALA A 330 -17.69 5.72 -6.16
C ALA A 330 -16.88 5.64 -7.47
N VAL A 331 -15.82 4.83 -7.51
CA VAL A 331 -15.05 4.53 -8.73
C VAL A 331 -15.95 3.88 -9.79
N ALA A 332 -16.76 2.91 -9.42
CA ALA A 332 -17.73 2.28 -10.33
C ALA A 332 -18.69 3.30 -10.92
N ALA A 333 -19.20 4.22 -10.10
CA ALA A 333 -20.10 5.29 -10.55
C ALA A 333 -19.40 6.27 -11.53
N ALA A 334 -18.18 6.71 -11.23
CA ALA A 334 -17.41 7.62 -12.04
C ALA A 334 -16.96 7.00 -13.38
N THR A 335 -16.68 5.69 -13.38
CA THR A 335 -16.08 5.00 -14.55
C THR A 335 -17.08 4.18 -15.35
N GLY A 336 -18.28 3.91 -14.81
CA GLY A 336 -19.21 2.93 -15.38
C GLY A 336 -18.75 1.48 -15.24
N ALA A 337 -17.74 1.20 -14.40
CA ALA A 337 -17.28 -0.16 -14.16
C ALA A 337 -18.35 -0.98 -13.44
N LYS A 338 -18.53 -2.24 -13.86
CA LYS A 338 -19.38 -3.22 -13.16
C LYS A 338 -18.63 -4.00 -12.09
N LEU A 339 -17.28 -3.99 -12.18
CA LEU A 339 -16.40 -4.63 -11.21
C LEU A 339 -15.20 -3.74 -10.96
N VAL A 340 -14.93 -3.42 -9.70
CA VAL A 340 -13.72 -2.74 -9.25
C VAL A 340 -12.88 -3.72 -8.43
N VAL A 341 -11.61 -3.85 -8.77
CA VAL A 341 -10.67 -4.78 -8.16
C VAL A 341 -9.53 -3.99 -7.49
N PHE A 342 -9.41 -4.16 -6.17
CA PHE A 342 -8.35 -3.56 -5.37
C PHE A 342 -7.47 -4.61 -4.68
N GLY A 343 -6.32 -4.18 -4.15
CA GLY A 343 -5.44 -4.86 -3.18
C GLY A 343 -5.31 -4.05 -1.90
N HIS A 344 -4.09 -3.77 -1.46
CA HIS A 344 -3.68 -2.82 -0.42
C HIS A 344 -4.04 -3.19 1.02
N THR A 345 -5.26 -3.62 1.28
CA THR A 345 -5.72 -3.85 2.67
C THR A 345 -5.21 -5.14 3.28
N HIS A 346 -4.60 -6.01 2.50
CA HIS A 346 -4.28 -7.39 2.86
C HIS A 346 -5.48 -8.21 3.36
N ARG A 347 -6.70 -7.71 3.12
CA ARG A 347 -7.97 -8.37 3.50
C ARG A 347 -8.79 -8.66 2.25
N GLU A 348 -9.11 -9.92 2.09
CA GLU A 348 -9.92 -10.38 0.99
C GLU A 348 -11.35 -9.85 1.09
N ALA A 349 -11.91 -9.45 -0.04
CA ALA A 349 -13.34 -9.15 -0.18
C ALA A 349 -13.82 -9.64 -1.55
N LEU A 350 -15.06 -10.12 -1.60
CA LEU A 350 -15.74 -10.43 -2.84
C LEU A 350 -17.23 -10.19 -2.62
N THR A 351 -17.72 -9.12 -3.22
CA THR A 351 -19.12 -8.69 -3.18
C THR A 351 -19.57 -8.31 -4.58
N GLU A 352 -20.84 -8.02 -4.77
CA GLU A 352 -21.32 -7.50 -6.04
C GLU A 352 -20.63 -6.16 -6.38
N GLY A 353 -19.97 -6.11 -7.54
CA GLY A 353 -19.27 -4.92 -8.04
C GLY A 353 -17.92 -4.61 -7.40
N TYR A 354 -17.47 -5.36 -6.37
CA TYR A 354 -16.19 -5.12 -5.72
C TYR A 354 -15.48 -6.41 -5.33
N ALA A 355 -14.18 -6.48 -5.64
CA ALA A 355 -13.30 -7.52 -5.17
C ALA A 355 -12.00 -6.93 -4.61
N ASN A 356 -11.47 -7.55 -3.55
CA ASN A 356 -10.12 -7.28 -3.05
C ASN A 356 -9.35 -8.59 -3.03
N THR A 357 -8.14 -8.57 -3.61
CA THR A 357 -7.31 -9.78 -3.73
C THR A 357 -6.87 -10.32 -2.37
N GLY A 358 -6.82 -9.49 -1.33
CA GLY A 358 -6.00 -9.76 -0.17
C GLY A 358 -4.52 -9.74 -0.52
N SER A 359 -3.65 -10.19 0.39
CA SER A 359 -2.22 -10.27 0.15
C SER A 359 -1.77 -11.69 -0.20
N PHE A 360 -1.14 -11.85 -1.37
CA PHE A 360 -0.55 -13.13 -1.74
C PHE A 360 0.64 -13.51 -0.86
N ALA A 361 1.44 -12.51 -0.41
CA ALA A 361 2.56 -12.76 0.47
C ALA A 361 2.14 -13.09 1.91
N PHE A 362 1.07 -12.45 2.41
CA PHE A 362 0.64 -12.51 3.81
C PHE A 362 -0.83 -12.95 3.93
N PRO A 363 -1.14 -14.22 3.68
CA PRO A 363 -2.52 -14.71 3.57
C PRO A 363 -3.30 -14.71 4.91
N GLY A 364 -2.64 -14.37 6.03
CA GLY A 364 -3.30 -14.31 7.32
C GLY A 364 -3.88 -15.67 7.76
N LYS A 365 -5.23 -15.73 7.91
CA LYS A 365 -5.97 -16.95 8.29
C LYS A 365 -6.59 -17.67 7.08
N ALA A 366 -6.31 -17.22 5.86
CA ALA A 366 -6.82 -17.86 4.64
C ALA A 366 -6.27 -19.29 4.50
N PRO A 367 -6.98 -20.18 3.81
CA PRO A 367 -6.55 -21.59 3.62
C PRO A 367 -5.35 -21.74 2.68
N GLY A 368 -4.93 -20.67 2.05
CA GLY A 368 -3.79 -20.59 1.13
C GLY A 368 -3.58 -19.15 0.69
N ARG A 369 -2.76 -18.94 -0.34
CA ARG A 369 -2.49 -17.59 -0.86
C ARG A 369 -3.60 -17.13 -1.79
N PRO A 370 -4.30 -16.04 -1.47
CA PRO A 370 -5.45 -15.60 -2.23
C PRO A 370 -5.05 -14.99 -3.57
N TYR A 371 -5.85 -15.26 -4.59
CA TYR A 371 -5.82 -14.58 -5.88
C TYR A 371 -7.22 -14.59 -6.50
N LEU A 372 -7.44 -13.74 -7.48
CA LEU A 372 -8.71 -13.68 -8.20
C LEU A 372 -8.53 -14.19 -9.63
N THR A 373 -9.57 -14.82 -10.16
CA THR A 373 -9.74 -14.97 -11.60
C THR A 373 -10.93 -14.14 -12.06
N ILE A 374 -10.80 -13.51 -13.22
CA ILE A 374 -11.87 -12.77 -13.85
C ILE A 374 -12.12 -13.36 -15.22
N GLU A 375 -13.34 -13.77 -15.46
CA GLU A 375 -13.83 -14.36 -16.69
C GLU A 375 -15.12 -13.68 -17.13
N GLY A 376 -15.60 -14.00 -18.33
CA GLY A 376 -16.84 -13.45 -18.86
C GLY A 376 -16.63 -12.59 -20.09
N THR A 377 -17.58 -11.73 -20.38
CA THR A 377 -17.47 -10.73 -21.45
C THR A 377 -16.93 -9.41 -20.89
N ALA A 378 -16.50 -8.51 -21.77
CA ALA A 378 -16.09 -7.17 -21.38
C ALA A 378 -17.21 -6.38 -20.66
N GLU A 379 -18.47 -6.76 -20.88
CA GLU A 379 -19.64 -6.10 -20.28
C GLU A 379 -20.19 -6.83 -19.02
N GLU A 380 -19.93 -8.14 -18.89
CA GLU A 380 -20.39 -8.96 -17.76
C GLU A 380 -19.25 -9.76 -17.14
N PRO A 381 -18.32 -9.06 -16.42
CA PRO A 381 -17.23 -9.72 -15.76
C PRO A 381 -17.72 -10.51 -14.53
N ARG A 382 -17.10 -11.66 -14.31
CA ARG A 382 -17.30 -12.49 -13.11
C ARG A 382 -15.96 -12.70 -12.42
N ALA A 383 -15.87 -12.30 -11.17
CA ALA A 383 -14.70 -12.55 -10.33
C ALA A 383 -14.93 -13.79 -9.46
N GLU A 384 -13.93 -14.64 -9.41
CA GLU A 384 -13.86 -15.77 -8.48
C GLU A 384 -12.60 -15.70 -7.65
N ARG A 385 -12.71 -16.02 -6.36
CA ARG A 385 -11.58 -16.07 -5.44
C ARG A 385 -11.07 -17.49 -5.33
N HIS A 386 -9.78 -17.63 -5.38
CA HIS A 386 -9.07 -18.89 -5.26
C HIS A 386 -7.95 -18.78 -4.23
N TYR A 387 -7.43 -19.93 -3.82
CA TYR A 387 -6.31 -20.04 -2.90
C TYR A 387 -5.26 -20.98 -3.47
N TRP A 388 -4.04 -20.47 -3.57
CA TRP A 388 -2.89 -21.28 -3.95
C TRP A 388 -2.32 -21.96 -2.71
N ALA A 389 -2.14 -23.28 -2.77
CA ALA A 389 -1.67 -24.10 -1.65
C ALA A 389 -0.14 -23.96 -1.42
#